data_40faf7d2649e9aeebe96c0151bcb9acd
#
_entry.id   40faf7d2649e9aeebe96c0151bcb9acd
#
_cell.length_a   1.000
_cell.length_b   1.000
_cell.length_c   1.000
_cell.angle_alpha   90.00
_cell.angle_beta   90.00
_cell.angle_gamma   90.00
#
_symmetry.space_group_name_H-M   'P 1'
#
loop_
_entity.id
_entity.type
_entity.pdbx_description
1 polymer ?
#
loop_
_entity_poly.entity_id
_entity_poly.type
_entity_poly.pdbx_seq_one_letter_code
_entity_poly.pdbx_strand_id
1 'polypeptide(L)'
;MRMTDSSPTAAADVAAATDAGPPAWHWINRFARFVDATPDVRRDAETAPAPAPRRGVFATELPAAPFPDPHWVATSADCAALLGLPHDWAVRPGWHALDVLTGRATWPGMRPLATVYSGHQFGVWAGQLGDGRALLLGEWRTADRDDAPSFEIQLKGA
;
A
#
# COMPACT_ATOMS: atom_id res chain seq x y z
N MET A 1 45.69 16.17 -11.07
CA MET A 1 44.58 15.75 -11.91
C MET A 1 43.66 14.91 -11.06
N ARG A 2 42.64 15.54 -10.46
CA ARG A 2 41.65 14.86 -9.57
C ARG A 2 40.44 14.57 -10.42
N MET A 3 40.12 13.30 -10.60
CA MET A 3 38.83 12.85 -11.15
C MET A 3 37.78 12.92 -10.04
N THR A 4 36.78 13.75 -10.22
CA THR A 4 35.57 13.76 -9.42
C THR A 4 34.60 12.75 -10.02
N ASP A 5 34.47 11.62 -9.33
CA ASP A 5 33.44 10.62 -9.57
C ASP A 5 32.13 11.16 -9.01
N SER A 6 31.22 11.55 -9.91
CA SER A 6 29.84 11.94 -9.54
C SER A 6 28.91 10.82 -9.96
N SER A 7 28.74 9.85 -9.10
CA SER A 7 27.65 8.87 -9.23
C SER A 7 26.32 9.60 -9.04
N PRO A 8 25.34 9.52 -9.96
CA PRO A 8 24.03 10.09 -9.78
C PRO A 8 23.27 9.29 -8.72
N THR A 9 22.75 10.01 -7.77
CA THR A 9 21.95 9.52 -6.63
C THR A 9 20.68 8.82 -7.14
N ALA A 10 20.52 7.56 -6.80
CA ALA A 10 19.39 6.69 -7.16
C ALA A 10 18.00 7.15 -6.63
N ALA A 11 17.95 8.29 -5.95
CA ALA A 11 16.71 8.84 -5.38
C ALA A 11 15.88 9.68 -6.37
N ALA A 12 16.40 10.04 -7.52
CA ALA A 12 15.70 10.90 -8.49
C ALA A 12 14.81 10.13 -9.49
N ASP A 13 15.04 8.83 -9.69
CA ASP A 13 14.30 8.01 -10.66
C ASP A 13 12.98 7.42 -10.12
N VAL A 14 12.77 7.43 -8.80
CA VAL A 14 11.54 6.87 -8.19
C VAL A 14 10.32 7.79 -8.38
N ALA A 15 10.53 9.09 -8.57
CA ALA A 15 9.44 10.06 -8.70
C ALA A 15 8.81 10.14 -10.11
N ALA A 16 9.45 9.62 -11.15
CA ALA A 16 8.99 9.71 -12.54
C ALA A 16 8.08 8.54 -12.99
N ALA A 17 7.93 7.47 -12.18
CA ALA A 17 7.14 6.29 -12.53
C ALA A 17 5.66 6.36 -12.13
N THR A 18 5.20 7.47 -11.55
CA THR A 18 3.88 7.54 -10.88
C THR A 18 2.68 7.80 -11.80
N ASP A 19 2.89 8.03 -13.09
CA ASP A 19 1.78 8.29 -14.04
C ASP A 19 1.30 7.05 -14.81
N ALA A 20 1.91 5.90 -14.62
CA ALA A 20 1.62 4.68 -15.33
C ALA A 20 1.13 3.58 -14.38
N GLY A 21 -0.14 3.29 -14.42
CA GLY A 21 -0.80 2.27 -13.62
C GLY A 21 -2.24 2.09 -14.07
N PRO A 22 -3.02 1.25 -13.38
CA PRO A 22 -4.46 1.22 -13.61
C PRO A 22 -5.09 2.58 -13.27
N PRO A 23 -6.20 2.94 -13.92
CA PRO A 23 -6.90 4.20 -13.65
C PRO A 23 -7.25 4.38 -12.17
N ALA A 24 -7.07 5.60 -11.64
CA ALA A 24 -7.26 5.90 -10.23
C ALA A 24 -8.70 5.66 -9.72
N TRP A 25 -9.73 5.63 -10.61
CA TRP A 25 -11.12 5.34 -10.23
C TRP A 25 -11.32 3.94 -9.66
N HIS A 26 -10.39 3.00 -9.87
CA HIS A 26 -10.41 1.71 -9.20
C HIS A 26 -10.31 1.83 -7.67
N TRP A 27 -9.61 2.86 -7.16
CA TRP A 27 -9.35 3.00 -5.73
C TRP A 27 -10.42 3.85 -5.06
N ILE A 28 -11.41 3.20 -4.45
CA ILE A 28 -12.52 3.90 -3.79
C ILE A 28 -12.29 4.15 -2.30
N ASN A 29 -11.40 3.42 -1.65
CA ASN A 29 -10.83 3.68 -0.31
C ASN A 29 -11.85 4.09 0.76
N ARG A 30 -12.98 3.40 0.89
CA ARG A 30 -14.04 3.73 1.86
C ARG A 30 -13.53 3.72 3.30
N PHE A 31 -12.71 2.71 3.64
CA PHE A 31 -12.11 2.62 4.97
C PHE A 31 -11.18 3.81 5.26
N ALA A 32 -10.32 4.19 4.32
CA ALA A 32 -9.44 5.35 4.49
C ALA A 32 -10.24 6.65 4.70
N ARG A 33 -11.35 6.84 3.95
CA ARG A 33 -12.24 7.99 4.15
C ARG A 33 -12.96 7.95 5.49
N PHE A 34 -13.34 6.76 5.95
CA PHE A 34 -13.90 6.59 7.30
C PHE A 34 -12.89 6.99 8.37
N VAL A 35 -11.63 6.57 8.25
CA VAL A 35 -10.56 6.94 9.18
C VAL A 35 -10.34 8.46 9.19
N ASP A 36 -10.38 9.12 8.02
CA ASP A 36 -10.23 10.58 7.93
C ASP A 36 -11.38 11.34 8.60
N ALA A 37 -12.60 10.83 8.45
CA ALA A 37 -13.80 11.46 8.99
C ALA A 37 -13.97 11.22 10.51
N THR A 38 -13.23 10.27 11.09
CA THR A 38 -13.37 9.90 12.49
C THR A 38 -12.37 10.67 13.35
N PRO A 39 -12.81 11.36 14.41
CA PRO A 39 -11.90 12.00 15.36
C PRO A 39 -10.96 10.96 15.98
N ASP A 40 -9.67 11.12 15.76
CA ASP A 40 -8.65 10.28 16.37
C ASP A 40 -8.13 10.98 17.62
N VAL A 41 -8.62 10.60 18.80
CA VAL A 41 -8.20 11.14 20.09
C VAL A 41 -6.70 11.01 20.35
N ARG A 42 -5.99 10.18 19.59
CA ARG A 42 -4.52 10.06 19.70
C ARG A 42 -3.76 11.04 18.81
N ARG A 43 -4.44 11.73 17.89
CA ARG A 43 -3.82 12.81 17.10
C ARG A 43 -3.43 14.01 17.97
N ASP A 44 -4.12 14.20 19.09
CA ASP A 44 -3.89 15.30 20.02
C ASP A 44 -2.75 15.03 21.02
N ALA A 45 -2.23 13.81 21.06
CA ALA A 45 -1.03 13.48 21.85
C ALA A 45 0.24 13.92 21.09
N GLU A 46 0.38 15.22 20.92
CA GLU A 46 1.45 15.89 20.18
C GLU A 46 2.74 15.96 21.00
N THR A 47 3.41 14.83 21.20
CA THR A 47 4.71 14.83 21.87
C THR A 47 5.76 13.91 21.23
N ALA A 48 5.51 13.37 20.03
CA ALA A 48 6.54 12.64 19.32
C ALA A 48 7.25 13.53 18.30
N PRO A 49 8.60 13.58 18.29
CA PRO A 49 9.34 14.31 17.27
C PRO A 49 9.03 13.69 15.90
N ALA A 50 8.66 14.51 14.91
CA ALA A 50 8.50 14.09 13.53
C ALA A 50 9.84 13.53 12.98
N PRO A 51 9.80 12.47 12.10
CA PRO A 51 8.65 11.91 11.41
C PRO A 51 8.26 10.53 11.94
N ALA A 52 7.51 10.46 13.01
CA ALA A 52 6.88 9.18 13.37
C ALA A 52 5.61 9.01 12.53
N PRO A 53 5.33 7.80 12.01
CA PRO A 53 4.06 7.54 11.36
C PRO A 53 2.91 7.89 12.32
N ARG A 54 1.91 8.60 11.83
CA ARG A 54 0.75 8.99 12.65
C ARG A 54 -0.01 7.74 13.06
N ARG A 55 0.06 7.38 14.32
CA ARG A 55 -0.68 6.24 14.87
C ARG A 55 -2.10 6.68 15.17
N GLY A 56 -3.04 6.25 14.33
CA GLY A 56 -4.46 6.43 14.55
C GLY A 56 -5.08 5.39 15.48
N VAL A 57 -6.35 5.60 15.85
CA VAL A 57 -7.13 4.62 16.61
C VAL A 57 -7.45 3.38 15.76
N PHE A 58 -7.70 3.57 14.46
CA PHE A 58 -8.13 2.51 13.56
C PHE A 58 -7.04 2.08 12.57
N ALA A 59 -6.16 2.98 12.21
CA ALA A 59 -5.11 2.72 11.25
C ALA A 59 -3.90 3.64 11.46
N THR A 60 -2.77 3.21 10.93
CA THR A 60 -1.57 4.04 10.78
C THR A 60 -1.26 4.14 9.30
N GLU A 61 -1.18 5.35 8.76
CA GLU A 61 -0.76 5.58 7.39
C GLU A 61 0.76 5.43 7.30
N LEU A 62 1.20 4.45 6.51
CA LEU A 62 2.62 4.20 6.30
C LEU A 62 2.83 3.49 4.95
N PRO A 63 3.96 3.75 4.28
CA PRO A 63 4.33 3.01 3.08
C PRO A 63 4.71 1.57 3.43
N ALA A 64 4.59 0.66 2.48
CA ALA A 64 5.17 -0.66 2.61
C ALA A 64 6.71 -0.59 2.68
N ALA A 65 7.33 -1.48 3.44
CA ALA A 65 8.77 -1.63 3.41
C ALA A 65 9.17 -2.26 2.05
N PRO A 66 10.12 -1.66 1.30
CA PRO A 66 10.49 -2.17 -0.01
C PRO A 66 11.20 -3.53 0.10
N PHE A 67 10.71 -4.52 -0.66
CA PHE A 67 11.36 -5.82 -0.72
C PHE A 67 12.63 -5.75 -1.57
N PRO A 68 13.77 -6.26 -1.09
CA PRO A 68 14.99 -6.34 -1.90
C PRO A 68 14.83 -7.43 -2.96
N ASP A 69 15.28 -7.15 -4.19
CA ASP A 69 15.34 -8.08 -5.32
C ASP A 69 14.04 -8.92 -5.52
N PRO A 70 12.89 -8.28 -5.75
CA PRO A 70 11.61 -8.96 -5.86
C PRO A 70 11.47 -9.75 -7.16
N HIS A 71 10.79 -10.90 -7.10
CA HIS A 71 10.42 -11.68 -8.26
C HIS A 71 9.05 -12.34 -8.06
N TRP A 72 8.36 -12.64 -9.16
CA TRP A 72 7.12 -13.40 -9.11
C TRP A 72 7.39 -14.86 -8.76
N VAL A 73 6.74 -15.36 -7.71
CA VAL A 73 6.72 -16.79 -7.38
C VAL A 73 5.52 -17.45 -8.06
N ALA A 74 4.36 -16.84 -7.95
CA ALA A 74 3.13 -17.29 -8.59
C ALA A 74 2.12 -16.14 -8.71
N THR A 75 1.17 -16.28 -9.63
CA THR A 75 0.00 -15.42 -9.77
C THR A 75 -1.25 -16.29 -9.92
N SER A 76 -2.41 -15.76 -9.55
CA SER A 76 -3.71 -16.41 -9.75
C SER A 76 -4.47 -15.73 -10.88
N ALA A 77 -4.69 -16.45 -11.97
CA ALA A 77 -5.49 -15.97 -13.09
C ALA A 77 -6.96 -15.74 -12.68
N ASP A 78 -7.52 -16.61 -11.84
CA ASP A 78 -8.89 -16.47 -11.35
C ASP A 78 -9.06 -15.25 -10.45
N CYS A 79 -8.10 -14.99 -9.58
CA CYS A 79 -8.09 -13.78 -8.76
C CYS A 79 -7.96 -12.52 -9.63
N ALA A 80 -7.09 -12.53 -10.62
CA ALA A 80 -6.94 -11.41 -11.54
C ALA A 80 -8.24 -11.14 -12.32
N ALA A 81 -8.91 -12.19 -12.81
CA ALA A 81 -10.20 -12.09 -13.48
C ALA A 81 -11.30 -11.55 -12.54
N LEU A 82 -11.34 -12.02 -11.29
CA LEU A 82 -12.26 -11.52 -10.27
C LEU A 82 -12.09 -10.02 -10.02
N LEU A 83 -10.85 -9.53 -10.04
CA LEU A 83 -10.52 -8.12 -9.87
C LEU A 83 -10.72 -7.29 -11.15
N GLY A 84 -11.07 -7.91 -12.27
CA GLY A 84 -11.18 -7.25 -13.58
C GLY A 84 -9.84 -6.79 -14.14
N LEU A 85 -8.74 -7.40 -13.73
CA LEU A 85 -7.41 -7.10 -14.24
C LEU A 85 -7.23 -7.70 -15.64
N PRO A 86 -6.53 -7.01 -16.56
CA PRO A 86 -6.19 -7.58 -17.87
C PRO A 86 -5.28 -8.81 -17.70
N HIS A 87 -5.32 -9.74 -18.67
CA HIS A 87 -4.56 -10.99 -18.57
C HIS A 87 -3.03 -10.80 -18.44
N ASP A 88 -2.53 -9.69 -18.93
CA ASP A 88 -1.11 -9.32 -18.92
C ASP A 88 -0.71 -8.41 -17.73
N TRP A 89 -1.60 -8.20 -16.77
CA TRP A 89 -1.45 -7.22 -15.70
C TRP A 89 -0.09 -7.26 -14.97
N ALA A 90 0.44 -8.47 -14.77
CA ALA A 90 1.70 -8.67 -14.01
C ALA A 90 2.95 -8.20 -14.76
N VAL A 91 2.88 -8.15 -16.10
CA VAL A 91 4.01 -7.77 -16.98
C VAL A 91 3.67 -6.59 -17.89
N ARG A 92 2.49 -5.99 -17.67
CA ARG A 92 1.99 -4.91 -18.52
C ARG A 92 2.90 -3.69 -18.45
N PRO A 93 3.38 -3.19 -19.63
CA PRO A 93 4.23 -2.01 -19.68
C PRO A 93 3.58 -0.82 -18.96
N GLY A 94 4.38 -0.11 -18.16
CA GLY A 94 3.94 1.04 -17.41
C GLY A 94 3.19 0.73 -16.09
N TRP A 95 2.77 -0.51 -15.85
CA TRP A 95 2.07 -0.83 -14.59
C TRP A 95 3.01 -1.07 -13.41
N HIS A 96 4.22 -1.53 -13.65
CA HIS A 96 5.20 -1.81 -12.60
C HIS A 96 4.61 -2.66 -11.45
N ALA A 97 3.74 -3.61 -11.80
CA ALA A 97 2.94 -4.35 -10.81
C ALA A 97 3.79 -5.07 -9.76
N LEU A 98 4.96 -5.59 -10.15
CA LEU A 98 5.88 -6.22 -9.21
C LEU A 98 6.39 -5.23 -8.16
N ASP A 99 6.81 -4.04 -8.59
CA ASP A 99 7.30 -3.01 -7.67
C ASP A 99 6.20 -2.54 -6.72
N VAL A 100 4.99 -2.38 -7.22
CA VAL A 100 3.84 -1.97 -6.40
C VAL A 100 3.47 -3.04 -5.36
N LEU A 101 3.37 -4.30 -5.78
CA LEU A 101 2.99 -5.39 -4.88
C LEU A 101 4.14 -5.87 -3.97
N THR A 102 5.31 -5.28 -4.09
CA THR A 102 6.44 -5.48 -3.19
C THR A 102 6.83 -4.22 -2.41
N GLY A 103 5.99 -3.19 -2.44
CA GLY A 103 6.15 -1.98 -1.63
C GLY A 103 7.16 -0.97 -2.17
N ARG A 104 7.70 -1.17 -3.38
CA ARG A 104 8.70 -0.27 -4.00
C ARG A 104 8.08 0.92 -4.72
N ALA A 105 6.81 0.81 -5.09
CA ALA A 105 6.04 1.86 -5.76
C ALA A 105 4.57 1.83 -5.32
N THR A 106 3.80 2.81 -5.76
CA THR A 106 2.34 2.84 -5.58
C THR A 106 1.66 3.18 -6.89
N TRP A 107 0.47 2.63 -7.15
CA TRP A 107 -0.39 3.09 -8.23
C TRP A 107 -1.15 4.36 -7.81
N PRO A 108 -1.52 5.22 -8.80
CA PRO A 108 -2.36 6.38 -8.52
C PRO A 108 -3.66 6.00 -7.80
N GLY A 109 -3.95 6.68 -6.71
CA GLY A 109 -5.15 6.43 -5.90
C GLY A 109 -4.98 5.41 -4.77
N MET A 110 -3.88 4.66 -4.71
CA MET A 110 -3.59 3.80 -3.56
C MET A 110 -3.36 4.63 -2.29
N ARG A 111 -3.78 4.06 -1.17
CA ARG A 111 -3.56 4.66 0.15
C ARG A 111 -3.21 3.59 1.17
N PRO A 112 -1.93 3.27 1.32
CA PRO A 112 -1.47 2.22 2.22
C PRO A 112 -1.72 2.54 3.69
N LEU A 113 -2.38 1.61 4.39
CA LEU A 113 -2.75 1.73 5.80
C LEU A 113 -2.46 0.43 6.55
N ALA A 114 -1.72 0.52 7.65
CA ALA A 114 -1.65 -0.55 8.63
C ALA A 114 -2.89 -0.46 9.54
N THR A 115 -3.77 -1.45 9.48
CA THR A 115 -4.98 -1.46 10.29
C THR A 115 -4.66 -1.87 11.73
N VAL A 116 -5.28 -1.20 12.68
CA VAL A 116 -5.17 -1.55 14.11
C VAL A 116 -6.06 -2.75 14.39
N TYR A 117 -5.50 -3.74 15.06
CA TYR A 117 -6.25 -4.91 15.53
C TYR A 117 -5.72 -5.41 16.89
N SER A 118 -6.41 -6.35 17.48
CA SER A 118 -5.96 -7.01 18.71
C SER A 118 -6.36 -8.48 18.67
N GLY A 119 -5.70 -9.30 19.48
CA GLY A 119 -6.01 -10.73 19.50
C GLY A 119 -5.14 -11.52 20.45
N HIS A 120 -5.40 -12.81 20.51
CA HIS A 120 -4.58 -13.75 21.24
C HIS A 120 -3.53 -14.36 20.31
N GLN A 121 -2.27 -14.41 20.79
CA GLN A 121 -1.17 -15.10 20.15
C GLN A 121 -0.50 -16.01 21.16
N PHE A 122 -0.30 -17.28 20.78
CA PHE A 122 0.32 -18.29 21.65
C PHE A 122 -0.35 -18.41 23.05
N GLY A 123 -1.67 -18.27 23.10
CA GLY A 123 -2.43 -18.35 24.35
C GLY A 123 -2.40 -17.09 25.25
N VAL A 124 -1.74 -16.04 24.79
CA VAL A 124 -1.63 -14.76 25.52
C VAL A 124 -2.31 -13.64 24.76
N TRP A 125 -2.98 -12.73 25.48
CA TRP A 125 -3.51 -11.50 24.91
C TRP A 125 -2.38 -10.58 24.47
N ALA A 126 -2.30 -10.32 23.15
CA ALA A 126 -1.19 -9.54 22.55
C ALA A 126 -1.42 -8.01 22.64
N GLY A 127 -2.56 -7.56 23.17
CA GLY A 127 -2.90 -6.14 23.21
C GLY A 127 -3.18 -5.55 21.83
N GLN A 128 -2.82 -4.30 21.63
CA GLN A 128 -2.98 -3.61 20.35
C GLN A 128 -1.85 -3.97 19.39
N LEU A 129 -2.22 -4.45 18.21
CA LEU A 129 -1.36 -4.75 17.08
C LEU A 129 -1.67 -3.79 15.92
N GLY A 130 -0.84 -3.77 14.89
CA GLY A 130 -1.00 -2.87 13.75
C GLY A 130 0.36 -2.30 13.31
N ASP A 131 1.37 -3.18 13.25
CA ASP A 131 2.77 -2.86 12.94
C ASP A 131 3.07 -2.78 11.42
N GLY A 132 2.06 -3.04 10.58
CA GLY A 132 2.20 -3.00 9.13
C GLY A 132 2.51 -4.34 8.46
N ARG A 133 2.65 -5.45 9.19
CA ARG A 133 2.81 -6.78 8.56
C ARG A 133 1.62 -7.21 7.72
N ALA A 134 0.46 -6.60 7.94
CA ALA A 134 -0.72 -6.67 7.09
C ALA A 134 -1.04 -5.23 6.69
N LEU A 135 -0.70 -4.83 5.48
CA LEU A 135 -0.85 -3.49 4.97
C LEU A 135 -1.98 -3.45 3.94
N LEU A 136 -3.06 -2.75 4.27
CA LEU A 136 -4.13 -2.46 3.33
C LEU A 136 -3.61 -1.44 2.30
N LEU A 137 -3.51 -1.82 1.03
CA LEU A 137 -3.12 -0.92 -0.05
C LEU A 137 -4.25 0.02 -0.46
N GLY A 138 -5.48 -0.40 -0.25
CA GLY A 138 -6.70 0.32 -0.55
C GLY A 138 -7.84 -0.61 -0.92
N GLU A 139 -8.97 -0.03 -1.29
CA GLU A 139 -10.15 -0.74 -1.75
C GLU A 139 -10.31 -0.58 -3.25
N TRP A 140 -10.19 -1.70 -3.96
CA TRP A 140 -10.24 -1.80 -5.42
C TRP A 140 -11.64 -2.11 -5.91
N ARG A 141 -12.19 -1.27 -6.79
CA ARG A 141 -13.45 -1.50 -7.50
C ARG A 141 -13.16 -2.09 -8.88
N THR A 142 -13.93 -3.13 -9.26
CA THR A 142 -13.62 -3.93 -10.45
C THR A 142 -14.03 -3.28 -11.78
N ALA A 143 -14.95 -2.32 -11.75
CA ALA A 143 -15.41 -1.58 -12.93
C ALA A 143 -15.81 -0.14 -12.57
N ASP A 144 -15.81 0.76 -13.55
CA ASP A 144 -16.17 2.17 -13.36
C ASP A 144 -17.70 2.36 -13.30
N ARG A 145 -18.31 1.78 -12.27
CA ARG A 145 -19.73 1.95 -11.93
C ARG A 145 -19.94 1.72 -10.45
N ASP A 146 -20.87 2.41 -9.83
CA ASP A 146 -21.02 2.45 -8.37
C ASP A 146 -21.46 1.13 -7.75
N ASP A 147 -22.17 0.30 -8.50
CA ASP A 147 -22.64 -1.03 -8.09
C ASP A 147 -21.63 -2.17 -8.39
N ALA A 148 -20.47 -1.83 -8.94
CA ALA A 148 -19.44 -2.84 -9.20
C ALA A 148 -18.87 -3.43 -7.90
N PRO A 149 -18.58 -4.73 -7.88
CA PRO A 149 -17.91 -5.37 -6.74
C PRO A 149 -16.61 -4.64 -6.38
N SER A 150 -16.30 -4.59 -5.10
CA SER A 150 -15.03 -4.06 -4.60
C SER A 150 -14.36 -5.02 -3.63
N PHE A 151 -13.05 -4.96 -3.58
CA PHE A 151 -12.20 -5.82 -2.75
C PHE A 151 -11.13 -5.00 -2.06
N GLU A 152 -10.86 -5.30 -0.82
CA GLU A 152 -9.68 -4.78 -0.12
C GLU A 152 -8.44 -5.52 -0.61
N ILE A 153 -7.44 -4.77 -1.05
CA ILE A 153 -6.16 -5.32 -1.49
C ILE A 153 -5.16 -5.16 -0.35
N GLN A 154 -4.62 -6.27 0.10
CA GLN A 154 -3.74 -6.29 1.26
C GLN A 154 -2.41 -6.99 0.95
N LEU A 155 -1.30 -6.37 1.32
CA LEU A 155 -0.01 -7.05 1.42
C LEU A 155 0.08 -7.78 2.76
N LYS A 156 0.63 -8.99 2.74
CA LYS A 156 0.88 -9.79 3.93
C LYS A 156 2.36 -10.09 4.06
N GLY A 157 2.94 -9.71 5.21
CA GLY A 157 4.37 -9.88 5.46
C GLY A 157 5.21 -8.68 5.00
N ALA A 158 4.56 -7.54 4.72
CA ALA A 158 5.25 -6.30 4.36
C ALA A 158 5.98 -5.68 5.57
#